data_4223f5727ea6a484ebce2738308088a5
#
_entry.id   4223f5727ea6a484ebce2738308088a5
#
_cell.length_a   1.000
_cell.length_b   1.000
_cell.length_c   1.000
_cell.angle_alpha   90.00
_cell.angle_beta   90.00
_cell.angle_gamma   90.00
#
_symmetry.space_group_name_H-M   'P 1'
#
loop_
_entity.id
_entity.type
_entity.pdbx_description
1 polymer ?
#
loop_
_entity_poly.entity_id
_entity_poly.type
_entity_poly.pdbx_seq_one_letter_code
_entity_poly.pdbx_strand_id
1 'polypeptide(L)'
;MKQNLIKGLVVSTFAFSVPVFSDTTEDLVNALVTKGILTEDEAALLTEKHAGETEARDQKVNSKLSISKYLDEGKLYGDIRVRQEWRGADEYSGSDSVDRSRQRYKITLGFKTKISENWFTDLALAMGSKGRSDNATFGKNPGYQGNKNELFVKRAMIGWNLTDWLTLQAGRIKNPLYTKQMVWDKDLTWDGASWRTKYKMSKQTTISTTGGVNTMQGDDKQSTDGTDTDSQYQLSAQVIGKHKFDVKSGPSFKTGLTYTMYTNDDNLNTESEVVFNPSVIGNDATGINDLSLIEIPADYKMMVKPGLGMKVFGDYAYNIDGDDRRKAWINSGAGGNNGGADDNSAFMIGVGFGSYKDFIALDKGKQKKGDWKGNLWYQQVGTYSVDPNHVDSDIFDSKVNLKGFAFKGQYMIEDNVKFNIAYAYGEINDKSVGCTPGVTGDTGMCIDSMDLIQLDVTYKF
;
A
#
# COMPACT_ATOMS: atom_id res chain seq x y z
N MET A 1 -8.23 -27.70 19.03
CA MET A 1 -9.17 -26.78 19.66
C MET A 1 -9.69 -25.76 18.65
N LYS A 2 -10.58 -26.19 17.72
CA LYS A 2 -11.01 -25.44 16.52
C LYS A 2 -12.45 -24.87 16.63
N GLN A 3 -12.94 -24.52 17.82
CA GLN A 3 -14.37 -24.17 17.98
C GLN A 3 -14.68 -22.78 18.56
N ASN A 4 -13.72 -21.96 18.87
CA ASN A 4 -14.00 -20.71 19.56
C ASN A 4 -14.05 -19.44 18.70
N LEU A 5 -13.62 -19.48 17.43
CA LEU A 5 -13.65 -18.28 16.57
C LEU A 5 -15.05 -17.92 16.04
N ILE A 6 -15.99 -18.85 16.07
CA ILE A 6 -17.36 -18.62 15.51
C ILE A 6 -18.32 -17.97 16.54
N LYS A 7 -18.01 -17.93 17.81
CA LYS A 7 -18.92 -17.42 18.83
C LYS A 7 -18.95 -15.89 19.01
N GLY A 8 -18.09 -15.14 18.33
CA GLY A 8 -18.03 -13.69 18.41
C GLY A 8 -18.67 -12.92 17.26
N LEU A 9 -19.21 -13.58 16.27
CA LEU A 9 -19.91 -12.92 15.16
C LEU A 9 -21.33 -12.53 15.57
N VAL A 10 -21.47 -11.58 16.47
CA VAL A 10 -22.67 -10.76 16.54
C VAL A 10 -22.63 -9.86 15.31
N VAL A 11 -23.19 -10.36 14.21
CA VAL A 11 -23.59 -9.53 13.08
C VAL A 11 -24.67 -8.60 13.60
N SER A 12 -24.28 -7.44 14.11
CA SER A 12 -25.17 -6.29 14.14
C SER A 12 -25.42 -5.92 12.67
N THR A 13 -26.44 -6.50 12.11
CA THR A 13 -27.03 -6.04 10.87
C THR A 13 -27.48 -4.61 11.09
N PHE A 14 -26.57 -3.66 10.89
CA PHE A 14 -26.98 -2.31 10.55
C PHE A 14 -27.65 -2.43 9.17
N ALA A 15 -28.95 -2.61 9.19
CA ALA A 15 -29.78 -2.32 8.04
C ALA A 15 -29.67 -0.81 7.80
N PHE A 16 -28.62 -0.41 7.07
CA PHE A 16 -28.67 0.87 6.40
C PHE A 16 -29.74 0.75 5.33
N SER A 17 -30.95 1.21 5.67
CA SER A 17 -31.89 1.66 4.67
C SER A 17 -31.23 2.88 4.01
N VAL A 18 -30.39 2.62 3.01
CA VAL A 18 -29.93 3.64 2.08
C VAL A 18 -31.21 4.11 1.39
N PRO A 19 -31.60 5.39 1.49
CA PRO A 19 -32.63 5.89 0.61
C PRO A 19 -32.07 5.70 -0.80
N VAL A 20 -32.72 4.85 -1.57
CA VAL A 20 -32.52 4.76 -3.01
C VAL A 20 -33.03 6.13 -3.50
N PHE A 21 -32.13 7.07 -3.69
CA PHE A 21 -32.38 8.20 -4.56
C PHE A 21 -32.38 7.61 -5.98
N SER A 22 -33.52 7.05 -6.35
CA SER A 22 -33.90 6.87 -7.72
C SER A 22 -33.70 8.21 -8.40
N ASP A 23 -33.20 8.20 -9.62
CA ASP A 23 -33.05 9.41 -10.42
C ASP A 23 -34.47 9.94 -10.71
N THR A 24 -34.97 10.75 -9.77
CA THR A 24 -36.35 11.20 -9.71
C THR A 24 -36.75 12.02 -10.93
N THR A 25 -35.76 12.49 -11.71
CA THR A 25 -35.98 13.29 -12.91
C THR A 25 -36.31 12.42 -14.10
N GLU A 26 -35.64 11.31 -14.30
CA GLU A 26 -35.89 10.39 -15.40
C GLU A 26 -37.22 9.64 -15.19
N ASP A 27 -37.50 9.22 -13.96
CA ASP A 27 -38.77 8.62 -13.57
C ASP A 27 -39.95 9.61 -13.73
N LEU A 28 -39.71 10.90 -13.41
CA LEU A 28 -40.74 11.94 -13.57
C LEU A 28 -41.01 12.23 -15.06
N VAL A 29 -39.97 12.33 -15.88
CA VAL A 29 -40.09 12.53 -17.33
C VAL A 29 -40.84 11.36 -17.97
N ASN A 30 -40.48 10.12 -17.63
CA ASN A 30 -41.17 8.92 -18.11
C ASN A 30 -42.65 8.87 -17.67
N ALA A 31 -42.95 9.29 -16.44
CA ALA A 31 -44.34 9.38 -15.96
C ALA A 31 -45.15 10.46 -16.71
N LEU A 32 -44.51 11.56 -17.11
CA LEU A 32 -45.17 12.63 -17.89
C LEU A 32 -45.43 12.19 -19.34
N VAL A 33 -44.51 11.43 -19.95
CA VAL A 33 -44.74 10.81 -21.28
C VAL A 33 -45.87 9.79 -21.20
N THR A 34 -45.89 8.92 -20.20
CA THR A 34 -46.94 7.91 -20.01
C THR A 34 -48.32 8.55 -19.82
N LYS A 35 -48.37 9.74 -19.23
CA LYS A 35 -49.63 10.52 -19.06
C LYS A 35 -49.98 11.36 -20.28
N GLY A 36 -49.21 11.34 -21.35
CA GLY A 36 -49.44 12.11 -22.55
C GLY A 36 -49.29 13.62 -22.37
N ILE A 37 -48.57 14.07 -21.34
CA ILE A 37 -48.31 15.47 -21.06
C ILE A 37 -47.05 15.95 -21.84
N LEU A 38 -46.12 15.05 -22.11
CA LEU A 38 -44.94 15.25 -22.94
C LEU A 38 -44.92 14.23 -24.08
N THR A 39 -44.44 14.67 -25.23
CA THR A 39 -44.11 13.78 -26.34
C THR A 39 -42.75 13.11 -26.08
N GLU A 40 -42.49 11.98 -26.77
CA GLU A 40 -41.19 11.31 -26.67
C GLU A 40 -40.03 12.20 -27.08
N ASP A 41 -40.23 13.06 -28.08
CA ASP A 41 -39.19 14.03 -28.53
C ASP A 41 -38.94 15.13 -27.50
N GLU A 42 -39.99 15.63 -26.82
CA GLU A 42 -39.82 16.61 -25.74
C GLU A 42 -39.15 15.98 -24.50
N ALA A 43 -39.43 14.73 -24.20
CA ALA A 43 -38.80 13.96 -23.14
C ALA A 43 -37.31 13.73 -23.42
N ALA A 44 -36.97 13.38 -24.68
CA ALA A 44 -35.58 13.21 -25.11
C ALA A 44 -34.76 14.52 -24.99
N LEU A 45 -35.37 15.65 -25.41
CA LEU A 45 -34.76 16.99 -25.25
C LEU A 45 -34.53 17.39 -23.80
N LEU A 46 -35.43 17.05 -22.88
CA LEU A 46 -35.28 17.33 -21.46
C LEU A 46 -34.23 16.48 -20.79
N THR A 47 -34.14 15.19 -21.17
CA THR A 47 -33.12 14.26 -20.66
C THR A 47 -31.72 14.63 -21.21
N GLU A 48 -31.61 14.98 -22.46
CA GLU A 48 -30.35 15.41 -23.10
C GLU A 48 -29.85 16.72 -22.49
N LYS A 49 -30.73 17.68 -22.21
CA LYS A 49 -30.39 18.94 -21.53
C LYS A 49 -29.95 18.68 -20.09
N HIS A 50 -30.59 17.76 -19.39
CA HIS A 50 -30.23 17.40 -18.02
C HIS A 50 -28.90 16.65 -17.96
N ALA A 51 -28.64 15.76 -18.91
CA ALA A 51 -27.33 15.10 -19.08
C ALA A 51 -26.23 16.11 -19.35
N GLY A 52 -26.47 17.09 -20.23
CA GLY A 52 -25.52 18.17 -20.52
C GLY A 52 -25.26 19.10 -19.30
N GLU A 53 -26.28 19.39 -18.48
CA GLU A 53 -26.14 20.15 -17.24
C GLU A 53 -25.38 19.36 -16.17
N THR A 54 -25.59 18.04 -16.09
CA THR A 54 -24.87 17.14 -15.17
C THR A 54 -23.42 17.00 -15.59
N GLU A 55 -23.11 16.85 -16.88
CA GLU A 55 -21.75 16.87 -17.40
C GLU A 55 -21.05 18.22 -17.19
N ALA A 56 -21.76 19.33 -17.39
CA ALA A 56 -21.25 20.68 -17.13
C ALA A 56 -21.03 20.95 -15.63
N ARG A 57 -21.85 20.33 -14.75
CA ARG A 57 -21.70 20.38 -13.31
C ARG A 57 -20.54 19.53 -12.85
N ASP A 58 -20.36 18.31 -13.42
CA ASP A 58 -19.22 17.45 -13.18
C ASP A 58 -17.90 18.06 -13.72
N GLN A 59 -17.94 18.78 -14.83
CA GLN A 59 -16.84 19.59 -15.31
C GLN A 59 -16.55 20.80 -14.40
N LYS A 60 -17.56 21.41 -13.78
CA LYS A 60 -17.39 22.49 -12.80
C LYS A 60 -16.88 21.98 -11.44
N VAL A 61 -17.25 20.79 -11.00
CA VAL A 61 -16.69 20.15 -9.78
C VAL A 61 -15.24 19.69 -10.01
N ASN A 62 -14.86 19.44 -11.26
CA ASN A 62 -13.46 19.33 -11.68
C ASN A 62 -12.83 20.72 -11.98
N SER A 63 -13.51 21.83 -11.62
CA SER A 63 -13.04 23.16 -11.91
C SER A 63 -11.72 23.45 -11.21
N LYS A 64 -10.77 23.90 -12.00
CA LYS A 64 -9.47 24.41 -11.61
C LYS A 64 -9.64 25.36 -10.41
N LEU A 65 -9.18 24.96 -9.25
CA LEU A 65 -8.98 25.87 -8.14
C LEU A 65 -7.83 26.81 -8.55
N SER A 66 -8.14 27.94 -9.09
CA SER A 66 -7.16 29.02 -9.28
C SER A 66 -6.82 29.62 -7.93
N ILE A 67 -5.86 28.99 -7.24
CA ILE A 67 -5.44 29.41 -5.91
C ILE A 67 -4.44 30.59 -6.02
N SER A 68 -3.74 30.71 -7.13
CA SER A 68 -2.73 31.73 -7.35
C SER A 68 -2.43 31.89 -8.85
N LYS A 69 -1.95 33.06 -9.25
CA LYS A 69 -1.47 33.32 -10.62
C LYS A 69 -0.28 32.45 -11.05
N TYR A 70 0.35 31.74 -10.11
CA TYR A 70 1.48 30.83 -10.34
C TYR A 70 1.06 29.38 -10.45
N LEU A 71 -0.23 29.06 -10.36
CA LEU A 71 -0.75 27.69 -10.35
C LEU A 71 -1.68 27.52 -11.55
N ASP A 72 -1.20 26.83 -12.59
CA ASP A 72 -1.95 26.62 -13.83
C ASP A 72 -3.12 25.66 -13.65
N GLU A 73 -2.89 24.52 -12.94
CA GLU A 73 -3.89 23.49 -12.70
C GLU A 73 -3.70 22.90 -11.30
N GLY A 74 -4.70 23.03 -10.44
CA GLY A 74 -4.70 22.44 -9.12
C GLY A 74 -5.75 21.31 -9.01
N LYS A 75 -5.38 20.18 -8.41
CA LYS A 75 -6.29 19.10 -8.09
C LYS A 75 -6.23 18.80 -6.60
N LEU A 76 -7.33 19.02 -5.90
CA LEU A 76 -7.56 18.47 -4.57
C LEU A 76 -7.93 16.99 -4.72
N TYR A 77 -7.41 16.14 -3.85
CA TYR A 77 -7.72 14.72 -3.81
C TYR A 77 -7.57 14.18 -2.40
N GLY A 78 -8.23 13.08 -2.12
CA GLY A 78 -8.10 12.45 -0.81
C GLY A 78 -8.89 11.17 -0.69
N ASP A 79 -8.83 10.62 0.52
CA ASP A 79 -9.64 9.49 0.92
C ASP A 79 -9.97 9.54 2.41
N ILE A 80 -11.17 9.04 2.74
CA ILE A 80 -11.61 8.75 4.10
C ILE A 80 -11.90 7.27 4.15
N ARG A 81 -11.31 6.54 5.08
CA ARG A 81 -11.53 5.11 5.29
C ARG A 81 -11.92 4.86 6.74
N VAL A 82 -12.90 4.00 6.94
CA VAL A 82 -13.24 3.38 8.22
C VAL A 82 -13.00 1.89 8.09
N ARG A 83 -12.37 1.29 9.10
CA ARG A 83 -11.97 -0.12 9.14
C ARG A 83 -12.40 -0.77 10.43
N GLN A 84 -12.95 -1.98 10.33
CA GLN A 84 -13.00 -2.96 11.42
C GLN A 84 -11.93 -4.02 11.14
N GLU A 85 -11.16 -4.35 12.14
CA GLU A 85 -10.08 -5.34 12.06
C GLU A 85 -10.16 -6.31 13.22
N TRP A 86 -10.04 -7.60 12.91
CA TRP A 86 -9.85 -8.69 13.86
C TRP A 86 -8.56 -9.40 13.52
N ARG A 87 -7.77 -9.70 14.53
CA ARG A 87 -6.52 -10.43 14.42
C ARG A 87 -6.45 -11.43 15.54
N GLY A 88 -6.18 -12.68 15.20
CA GLY A 88 -5.76 -13.73 16.10
C GLY A 88 -4.28 -14.01 15.90
N ALA A 89 -3.57 -14.35 16.97
CA ALA A 89 -2.20 -14.86 16.88
C ALA A 89 -1.98 -15.88 18.00
N ASP A 90 -1.45 -17.05 17.64
CA ASP A 90 -1.03 -18.07 18.58
C ASP A 90 0.48 -17.92 18.81
N GLU A 91 0.92 -17.88 20.06
CA GLU A 91 2.33 -17.83 20.41
C GLU A 91 2.94 -19.24 20.46
N TYR A 92 4.17 -19.38 19.99
CA TYR A 92 4.91 -20.65 19.97
C TYR A 92 5.12 -21.25 21.35
N SER A 93 5.20 -20.44 22.39
CA SER A 93 5.44 -20.88 23.76
C SER A 93 4.24 -21.51 24.47
N GLY A 94 3.07 -21.63 23.79
CA GLY A 94 1.84 -22.15 24.38
C GLY A 94 1.20 -21.25 25.43
N SER A 95 1.67 -20.02 25.54
CA SER A 95 0.99 -18.95 26.25
C SER A 95 -0.17 -18.40 25.42
N ASP A 96 -1.07 -17.69 26.07
CA ASP A 96 -2.38 -17.30 25.56
C ASP A 96 -2.35 -16.66 24.16
N SER A 97 -3.37 -16.96 23.35
CA SER A 97 -3.60 -16.31 22.05
C SER A 97 -3.75 -14.79 22.24
N VAL A 98 -3.01 -14.01 21.42
CA VAL A 98 -3.11 -12.55 21.41
C VAL A 98 -4.19 -12.13 20.42
N ASP A 99 -5.44 -12.11 20.86
CA ASP A 99 -6.56 -11.65 20.06
C ASP A 99 -6.71 -10.14 20.14
N ARG A 100 -6.87 -9.51 18.98
CA ARG A 100 -7.08 -8.08 18.87
C ARG A 100 -8.26 -7.73 17.97
N SER A 101 -9.22 -6.98 18.51
CA SER A 101 -10.30 -6.37 17.74
C SER A 101 -10.20 -4.86 17.86
N ARG A 102 -10.15 -4.16 16.70
CA ARG A 102 -10.04 -2.70 16.71
C ARG A 102 -10.77 -2.04 15.56
N GLN A 103 -11.32 -0.85 15.83
CA GLN A 103 -11.78 0.07 14.81
C GLN A 103 -10.69 1.08 14.50
N ARG A 104 -10.53 1.37 13.20
CA ARG A 104 -9.55 2.32 12.72
C ARG A 104 -10.16 3.26 11.68
N TYR A 105 -9.60 4.44 11.56
CA TYR A 105 -9.92 5.34 10.47
C TYR A 105 -8.65 5.94 9.88
N LYS A 106 -8.79 6.44 8.66
CA LYS A 106 -7.72 7.11 7.91
C LYS A 106 -8.33 8.28 7.16
N ILE A 107 -7.64 9.41 7.18
CA ILE A 107 -7.95 10.54 6.33
C ILE A 107 -6.66 10.92 5.60
N THR A 108 -6.76 11.07 4.28
CA THR A 108 -5.68 11.66 3.46
C THR A 108 -6.26 12.86 2.73
N LEU A 109 -5.56 13.98 2.77
CA LEU A 109 -5.87 15.18 2.01
C LEU A 109 -4.65 15.60 1.24
N GLY A 110 -4.75 15.72 -0.07
CA GLY A 110 -3.62 16.07 -0.91
C GLY A 110 -3.99 17.10 -1.97
N PHE A 111 -2.99 17.86 -2.38
CA PHE A 111 -3.07 18.85 -3.43
C PHE A 111 -1.93 18.65 -4.43
N LYS A 112 -2.27 18.51 -5.71
CA LYS A 112 -1.32 18.43 -6.82
C LYS A 112 -1.51 19.60 -7.73
N THR A 113 -0.42 20.18 -8.19
CA THR A 113 -0.48 21.25 -9.18
C THR A 113 0.72 21.24 -10.12
N LYS A 114 0.52 21.78 -11.31
CA LYS A 114 1.60 22.22 -12.18
C LYS A 114 1.96 23.65 -11.77
N ILE A 115 3.24 23.89 -11.56
CA ILE A 115 3.79 25.22 -11.26
C ILE A 115 4.12 25.95 -12.57
N SER A 116 4.50 25.18 -13.60
CA SER A 116 4.75 25.62 -14.97
C SER A 116 4.62 24.39 -15.89
N GLU A 117 4.90 24.56 -17.19
CA GLU A 117 4.83 23.44 -18.17
C GLU A 117 5.59 22.19 -17.73
N ASN A 118 6.76 22.37 -17.13
CA ASN A 118 7.67 21.26 -16.78
C ASN A 118 7.76 20.97 -15.29
N TRP A 119 7.30 21.89 -14.43
CA TRP A 119 7.41 21.75 -12.97
C TRP A 119 6.06 21.41 -12.34
N PHE A 120 6.07 20.51 -11.38
CA PHE A 120 4.88 20.10 -10.64
C PHE A 120 5.21 19.83 -9.17
N THR A 121 4.18 19.82 -8.34
CA THR A 121 4.29 19.51 -6.91
C THR A 121 3.14 18.61 -6.44
N ASP A 122 3.38 17.84 -5.39
CA ASP A 122 2.38 17.05 -4.67
C ASP A 122 2.59 17.27 -3.16
N LEU A 123 1.61 17.91 -2.52
CA LEU A 123 1.54 18.05 -1.08
C LEU A 123 0.42 17.15 -0.56
N ALA A 124 0.68 16.36 0.48
CA ALA A 124 -0.36 15.56 1.11
C ALA A 124 -0.16 15.46 2.62
N LEU A 125 -1.26 15.54 3.33
CA LEU A 125 -1.37 15.27 4.76
C LEU A 125 -2.10 13.97 4.96
N ALA A 126 -1.72 13.20 5.98
CA ALA A 126 -2.44 12.00 6.41
C ALA A 126 -2.58 12.00 7.93
N MET A 127 -3.66 11.39 8.42
CA MET A 127 -3.79 11.08 9.83
C MET A 127 -3.08 9.76 10.14
N GLY A 128 -2.57 9.64 11.35
CA GLY A 128 -2.00 8.39 11.82
C GLY A 128 -1.61 8.46 13.29
N SER A 129 -1.18 7.35 13.81
CA SER A 129 -0.36 7.30 15.02
C SER A 129 1.10 7.45 14.59
N LYS A 130 1.96 7.97 15.46
CA LYS A 130 3.43 8.02 15.22
C LYS A 130 3.92 6.71 14.62
N GLY A 131 4.75 6.78 13.59
CA GLY A 131 5.35 5.64 12.91
C GLY A 131 4.80 5.41 11.51
N ARG A 132 4.80 4.16 11.07
CA ARG A 132 4.62 3.74 9.67
C ARG A 132 3.18 3.75 9.15
N SER A 133 2.18 3.74 10.03
CA SER A 133 0.78 3.55 9.65
C SER A 133 0.03 4.86 9.52
N ASP A 134 -0.62 5.08 8.39
CA ASP A 134 -1.58 6.17 8.18
C ASP A 134 -2.93 5.96 8.92
N ASN A 135 -3.08 4.93 9.73
CA ASN A 135 -4.33 4.62 10.42
C ASN A 135 -4.31 5.10 11.87
N ALA A 136 -5.38 5.75 12.28
CA ALA A 136 -5.68 6.04 13.69
C ALA A 136 -6.63 4.98 14.27
N THR A 137 -6.37 4.54 15.49
CA THR A 137 -7.19 3.56 16.19
C THR A 137 -8.12 4.26 17.16
N PHE A 138 -9.41 3.90 17.18
CA PHE A 138 -10.36 4.44 18.14
C PHE A 138 -10.01 3.97 19.56
N GLY A 139 -10.08 4.87 20.54
CA GLY A 139 -9.89 4.54 21.93
C GLY A 139 -8.49 4.00 22.31
N LYS A 140 -7.45 4.34 21.54
CA LYS A 140 -6.10 3.82 21.72
C LYS A 140 -5.52 4.04 23.13
N ASN A 141 -5.94 5.10 23.81
CA ASN A 141 -5.45 5.43 25.15
C ASN A 141 -6.56 5.20 26.19
N PRO A 142 -6.50 4.14 27.01
CA PRO A 142 -7.44 3.92 28.09
C PRO A 142 -7.47 5.13 29.04
N GLY A 143 -8.67 5.56 29.44
CA GLY A 143 -8.86 6.69 30.36
C GLY A 143 -9.03 8.06 29.69
N TYR A 144 -8.82 8.20 28.40
CA TYR A 144 -9.06 9.44 27.67
C TYR A 144 -10.08 9.23 26.54
N GLN A 145 -11.31 9.66 26.77
CA GLN A 145 -12.33 9.67 25.74
C GLN A 145 -12.10 10.83 24.76
N GLY A 146 -12.26 10.57 23.47
CA GLY A 146 -12.18 11.63 22.44
C GLY A 146 -10.79 12.18 22.15
N ASN A 147 -9.74 11.36 22.30
CA ASN A 147 -8.38 11.75 21.94
C ASN A 147 -8.27 12.22 20.51
N LYS A 148 -7.60 13.35 20.33
CA LYS A 148 -7.25 13.87 19.00
C LYS A 148 -6.07 13.11 18.44
N ASN A 149 -6.10 12.84 17.12
CA ASN A 149 -4.97 12.28 16.38
C ASN A 149 -4.25 13.39 15.62
N GLU A 150 -2.99 13.17 15.33
CA GLU A 150 -2.14 14.14 14.65
C GLU A 150 -2.27 14.01 13.13
N LEU A 151 -1.99 15.12 12.42
CA LEU A 151 -1.84 15.16 10.99
C LEU A 151 -0.35 15.19 10.66
N PHE A 152 0.07 14.33 9.75
CA PHE A 152 1.46 14.24 9.31
C PHE A 152 1.60 14.66 7.87
N VAL A 153 2.76 15.20 7.52
CA VAL A 153 3.12 15.45 6.13
C VAL A 153 3.44 14.09 5.48
N LYS A 154 2.51 13.60 4.66
CA LYS A 154 2.69 12.36 3.91
C LYS A 154 3.53 12.57 2.64
N ARG A 155 3.37 13.71 1.98
CA ARG A 155 4.16 14.11 0.81
C ARG A 155 4.41 15.61 0.81
N ALA A 156 5.61 15.97 0.41
CA ALA A 156 6.02 17.36 0.16
C ALA A 156 7.15 17.31 -0.88
N MET A 157 6.76 17.38 -2.18
CA MET A 157 7.72 17.12 -3.23
C MET A 157 7.62 18.13 -4.38
N ILE A 158 8.75 18.34 -5.03
CA ILE A 158 8.86 19.06 -6.30
C ILE A 158 9.32 18.07 -7.36
N GLY A 159 8.70 18.13 -8.53
CA GLY A 159 9.05 17.34 -9.69
C GLY A 159 9.34 18.22 -10.89
N TRP A 160 10.24 17.76 -11.74
CA TRP A 160 10.66 18.41 -12.96
C TRP A 160 10.71 17.43 -14.13
N ASN A 161 9.91 17.66 -15.14
CA ASN A 161 10.00 16.95 -16.43
C ASN A 161 11.11 17.64 -17.25
N LEU A 162 12.35 17.19 -17.04
CA LEU A 162 13.52 17.76 -17.72
C LEU A 162 13.41 17.59 -19.24
N THR A 163 12.89 16.44 -19.64
CA THR A 163 12.56 16.12 -21.05
C THR A 163 11.27 15.27 -21.07
N ASP A 164 10.75 14.97 -22.27
CA ASP A 164 9.59 14.07 -22.44
C ASP A 164 9.84 12.64 -21.93
N TRP A 165 11.09 12.25 -21.78
CA TRP A 165 11.49 10.91 -21.37
C TRP A 165 12.17 10.85 -19.99
N LEU A 166 12.53 12.01 -19.37
CA LEU A 166 13.21 12.08 -18.07
C LEU A 166 12.45 12.98 -17.10
N THR A 167 12.05 12.42 -15.97
CA THR A 167 11.46 13.13 -14.84
C THR A 167 12.36 13.00 -13.61
N LEU A 168 12.59 14.10 -12.92
CA LEU A 168 13.28 14.17 -11.64
C LEU A 168 12.29 14.57 -10.56
N GLN A 169 12.48 14.05 -9.35
CA GLN A 169 11.65 14.39 -8.18
C GLN A 169 12.54 14.51 -6.94
N ALA A 170 12.21 15.44 -6.05
CA ALA A 170 12.92 15.60 -4.77
C ALA A 170 11.95 16.02 -3.66
N GLY A 171 12.30 15.68 -2.41
CA GLY A 171 11.53 15.92 -1.19
C GLY A 171 10.95 14.62 -0.62
N ARG A 172 9.80 14.73 0.07
CA ARG A 172 9.07 13.55 0.56
C ARG A 172 8.18 13.01 -0.54
N ILE A 173 8.68 12.00 -1.23
CA ILE A 173 8.08 11.43 -2.47
C ILE A 173 7.46 10.06 -2.22
N LYS A 174 6.60 9.62 -3.12
CA LYS A 174 6.22 8.19 -3.16
C LYS A 174 7.41 7.35 -3.54
N ASN A 175 7.50 6.13 -3.00
CA ASN A 175 8.46 5.16 -3.51
C ASN A 175 8.38 5.09 -5.05
N PRO A 176 9.48 5.40 -5.77
CA PRO A 176 9.49 5.44 -7.23
C PRO A 176 9.57 4.06 -7.89
N LEU A 177 9.92 3.03 -7.11
CA LEU A 177 10.15 1.68 -7.60
C LEU A 177 8.84 0.95 -7.92
N TYR A 178 8.89 0.05 -8.85
CA TYR A 178 7.85 -0.94 -9.07
C TYR A 178 8.14 -2.16 -8.18
N THR A 179 7.42 -2.31 -7.12
CA THR A 179 7.60 -3.32 -6.07
C THR A 179 6.26 -3.88 -5.61
N LYS A 180 6.27 -4.91 -4.77
CA LYS A 180 5.09 -5.48 -4.13
C LYS A 180 5.15 -5.26 -2.60
N GLN A 181 4.00 -5.51 -1.97
CA GLN A 181 3.84 -5.33 -0.52
C GLN A 181 4.74 -6.25 0.33
N MET A 182 5.26 -7.33 -0.24
CA MET A 182 6.20 -8.21 0.41
C MET A 182 7.54 -7.53 0.69
N VAL A 183 7.92 -6.55 -0.14
CA VAL A 183 9.19 -5.81 -0.03
C VAL A 183 8.96 -4.39 0.47
N TRP A 184 7.84 -3.74 0.09
CA TRP A 184 7.61 -2.34 0.41
C TRP A 184 6.15 -2.03 0.74
N ASP A 185 5.92 -1.45 1.92
CA ASP A 185 4.61 -0.93 2.34
C ASP A 185 4.31 0.38 1.56
N LYS A 186 3.13 0.43 0.94
CA LYS A 186 2.67 1.62 0.18
C LYS A 186 2.33 2.83 1.04
N ASP A 187 2.21 2.66 2.35
CA ASP A 187 2.03 3.79 3.26
C ASP A 187 3.35 4.52 3.52
N LEU A 188 4.51 3.88 3.24
CA LEU A 188 5.84 4.47 3.34
C LEU A 188 6.16 5.38 2.15
N THR A 189 6.92 6.43 2.44
CA THR A 189 7.43 7.42 1.47
C THR A 189 8.94 7.47 1.52
N TRP A 190 9.56 7.97 0.47
CA TRP A 190 10.99 8.29 0.45
C TRP A 190 11.22 9.75 0.82
N ASP A 191 12.22 10.00 1.64
CA ASP A 191 12.73 11.33 1.93
C ASP A 191 14.05 11.50 1.16
N GLY A 192 13.99 12.11 -0.04
CA GLY A 192 15.16 12.21 -0.90
C GLY A 192 14.87 12.60 -2.32
N ALA A 193 15.55 11.98 -3.28
CA ALA A 193 15.43 12.30 -4.69
C ALA A 193 15.34 11.03 -5.57
N SER A 194 14.65 11.15 -6.69
CA SER A 194 14.54 10.06 -7.65
C SER A 194 14.53 10.57 -9.09
N TRP A 195 14.92 9.69 -10.00
CA TRP A 195 14.75 9.88 -11.44
C TRP A 195 13.84 8.80 -12.01
N ARG A 196 13.21 9.09 -13.11
CA ARG A 196 12.47 8.14 -13.93
C ARG A 196 12.68 8.45 -15.40
N THR A 197 13.08 7.43 -16.16
CA THR A 197 13.09 7.50 -17.61
C THR A 197 11.97 6.67 -18.20
N LYS A 198 11.57 7.00 -19.42
CA LYS A 198 10.59 6.22 -20.16
C LYS A 198 10.92 6.25 -21.64
N TYR A 199 11.30 5.10 -22.16
CA TYR A 199 11.63 4.91 -23.55
C TYR A 199 10.64 3.95 -24.23
N LYS A 200 9.98 4.42 -25.29
CA LYS A 200 9.07 3.61 -26.10
C LYS A 200 9.87 2.96 -27.24
N MET A 201 10.25 1.69 -27.10
CA MET A 201 10.93 0.95 -28.15
C MET A 201 10.01 0.68 -29.34
N SER A 202 8.72 0.46 -29.08
CA SER A 202 7.69 0.23 -30.09
C SER A 202 6.32 0.66 -29.58
N LYS A 203 5.27 0.51 -30.41
CA LYS A 203 3.87 0.70 -29.98
C LYS A 203 3.48 -0.27 -28.84
N GLN A 204 4.14 -1.42 -28.75
CA GLN A 204 3.86 -2.49 -27.79
C GLN A 204 4.81 -2.50 -26.61
N THR A 205 6.08 -2.10 -26.80
CA THR A 205 7.15 -2.27 -25.80
C THR A 205 7.63 -0.93 -25.27
N THR A 206 7.66 -0.83 -23.94
CA THR A 206 8.22 0.30 -23.22
C THR A 206 9.26 -0.20 -22.22
N ILE A 207 10.44 0.40 -22.22
CA ILE A 207 11.45 0.24 -21.18
C ILE A 207 11.48 1.54 -20.35
N SER A 208 11.59 1.40 -19.06
CA SER A 208 11.73 2.51 -18.13
C SER A 208 12.85 2.19 -17.16
N THR A 209 13.63 3.19 -16.76
CA THR A 209 14.49 3.08 -15.60
C THR A 209 14.00 4.01 -14.51
N THR A 210 14.19 3.64 -13.28
CA THR A 210 13.89 4.49 -12.12
C THR A 210 14.89 4.17 -11.02
N GLY A 211 15.15 5.14 -10.18
CA GLY A 211 16.02 4.95 -9.04
C GLY A 211 16.16 6.26 -8.27
N GLY A 212 16.99 6.24 -7.25
CA GLY A 212 17.20 7.40 -6.42
C GLY A 212 17.89 7.09 -5.10
N VAL A 213 17.88 8.09 -4.28
CA VAL A 213 18.37 8.07 -2.91
C VAL A 213 17.22 8.37 -1.97
N ASN A 214 17.12 7.59 -0.90
CA ASN A 214 16.18 7.80 0.21
C ASN A 214 17.01 7.88 1.50
N THR A 215 16.84 8.95 2.26
CA THR A 215 17.48 9.13 3.55
C THR A 215 16.76 8.27 4.57
N MET A 216 17.45 7.33 5.15
CA MET A 216 16.93 6.45 6.20
C MET A 216 17.17 7.07 7.57
N GLN A 217 18.37 7.60 7.77
CA GLN A 217 18.76 8.39 8.93
C GLN A 217 19.63 9.56 8.45
N GLY A 218 19.28 10.77 8.89
CA GLY A 218 20.09 11.96 8.64
C GLY A 218 21.07 12.21 9.78
N ASP A 219 22.12 12.94 9.48
CA ASP A 219 23.08 13.47 10.44
C ASP A 219 22.49 14.70 11.15
N ASP A 220 21.35 14.51 11.81
CA ASP A 220 20.60 15.60 12.48
C ASP A 220 20.86 15.65 14.00
N LYS A 221 21.60 14.68 14.51
CA LYS A 221 22.03 14.68 15.90
C LYS A 221 23.37 15.36 16.02
N GLN A 222 23.33 16.60 16.44
CA GLN A 222 24.49 17.21 17.05
C GLN A 222 24.80 16.42 18.33
N SER A 223 25.62 15.38 18.18
CA SER A 223 26.05 14.51 19.28
C SER A 223 26.77 15.40 20.31
N THR A 224 26.20 15.53 21.49
CA THR A 224 26.83 16.25 22.61
C THR A 224 27.92 15.39 23.26
N ASP A 225 28.05 14.12 22.87
CA ASP A 225 28.99 13.14 23.41
C ASP A 225 30.11 12.73 22.43
N GLY A 226 30.13 13.29 21.21
CA GLY A 226 31.18 13.06 20.22
C GLY A 226 31.05 11.74 19.45
N THR A 227 29.91 11.05 19.55
CA THR A 227 29.59 9.91 18.69
C THR A 227 28.89 10.41 17.43
N ASP A 228 29.64 10.59 16.33
CA ASP A 228 29.08 10.84 15.02
C ASP A 228 28.28 9.61 14.58
N THR A 229 26.95 9.77 14.39
CA THR A 229 26.15 8.75 13.73
C THR A 229 26.15 9.06 12.24
N ASP A 230 26.90 8.27 11.48
CA ASP A 230 26.95 8.40 10.03
C ASP A 230 25.54 8.33 9.41
N SER A 231 25.26 9.23 8.46
CA SER A 231 24.00 9.22 7.72
C SER A 231 23.82 7.91 6.97
N GLN A 232 22.61 7.33 7.05
CA GLN A 232 22.27 6.11 6.35
C GLN A 232 21.34 6.42 5.17
N TYR A 233 21.71 5.96 3.98
CA TYR A 233 20.95 6.15 2.75
C TYR A 233 20.62 4.80 2.11
N GLN A 234 19.39 4.71 1.61
CA GLN A 234 18.99 3.68 0.66
C GLN A 234 19.27 4.19 -0.76
N LEU A 235 20.02 3.43 -1.52
CA LEU A 235 20.31 3.67 -2.93
C LEU A 235 19.64 2.57 -3.76
N SER A 236 18.81 2.94 -4.73
CA SER A 236 18.10 1.96 -5.57
C SER A 236 18.16 2.33 -7.04
N ALA A 237 18.27 1.30 -7.86
CA ALA A 237 18.14 1.40 -9.32
C ALA A 237 17.30 0.24 -9.85
N GLN A 238 16.41 0.53 -10.80
CA GLN A 238 15.50 -0.44 -11.37
C GLN A 238 15.34 -0.25 -12.86
N VAL A 239 15.32 -1.35 -13.60
CA VAL A 239 14.90 -1.41 -15.01
C VAL A 239 13.55 -2.10 -15.09
N ILE A 240 12.61 -1.52 -15.83
CA ILE A 240 11.24 -2.03 -15.96
C ILE A 240 10.95 -2.25 -17.44
N GLY A 241 10.60 -3.46 -17.81
CA GLY A 241 10.04 -3.83 -19.10
C GLY A 241 8.52 -3.94 -19.03
N LYS A 242 7.83 -3.34 -20.00
CA LYS A 242 6.39 -3.53 -20.22
C LYS A 242 6.14 -3.86 -21.69
N HIS A 243 5.50 -5.00 -21.93
CA HIS A 243 5.09 -5.43 -23.26
C HIS A 243 3.58 -5.64 -23.32
N LYS A 244 2.94 -5.16 -24.39
CA LYS A 244 1.54 -5.43 -24.73
C LYS A 244 1.52 -6.34 -25.95
N PHE A 245 0.94 -7.51 -25.84
CA PHE A 245 0.85 -8.48 -26.95
C PHE A 245 -0.10 -8.00 -28.05
N ASP A 246 -1.06 -7.13 -27.70
CA ASP A 246 -1.87 -6.37 -28.64
C ASP A 246 -1.98 -4.91 -28.14
N VAL A 247 -1.95 -3.95 -29.10
CA VAL A 247 -1.96 -2.52 -28.79
C VAL A 247 -3.30 -2.06 -28.20
N LYS A 248 -4.39 -2.65 -28.64
CA LYS A 248 -5.75 -2.18 -28.29
C LYS A 248 -6.30 -2.82 -27.01
N SER A 249 -6.24 -4.13 -26.87
CA SER A 249 -6.95 -4.85 -25.80
C SER A 249 -6.27 -6.14 -25.35
N GLY A 250 -5.10 -6.43 -25.87
CA GLY A 250 -4.40 -7.69 -25.63
C GLY A 250 -3.79 -7.82 -24.25
N PRO A 251 -3.32 -9.03 -23.94
CA PRO A 251 -2.57 -9.29 -22.72
C PRO A 251 -1.36 -8.37 -22.59
N SER A 252 -0.94 -8.13 -21.37
CA SER A 252 0.28 -7.36 -21.10
C SER A 252 1.12 -8.01 -20.02
N PHE A 253 2.43 -7.95 -20.20
CA PHE A 253 3.42 -8.36 -19.24
C PHE A 253 4.23 -7.15 -18.78
N LYS A 254 4.46 -7.05 -17.48
CA LYS A 254 5.33 -6.04 -16.88
C LYS A 254 6.22 -6.73 -15.86
N THR A 255 7.53 -6.50 -15.95
CA THR A 255 8.50 -6.98 -14.93
C THR A 255 9.53 -5.90 -14.67
N GLY A 256 10.20 -6.00 -13.51
CA GLY A 256 11.30 -5.15 -13.11
C GLY A 256 12.49 -5.98 -12.65
N LEU A 257 13.67 -5.41 -12.69
CA LEU A 257 14.85 -5.87 -11.98
C LEU A 257 15.37 -4.69 -11.17
N THR A 258 15.37 -4.84 -9.87
CA THR A 258 15.81 -3.82 -8.90
C THR A 258 17.07 -4.27 -8.21
N TYR A 259 17.98 -3.35 -7.99
CA TYR A 259 19.04 -3.47 -7.02
C TYR A 259 18.89 -2.35 -6.00
N THR A 260 18.92 -2.70 -4.72
CA THR A 260 18.86 -1.76 -3.60
C THR A 260 19.98 -2.08 -2.63
N MET A 261 20.73 -1.07 -2.22
CA MET A 261 21.76 -1.16 -1.18
C MET A 261 21.58 -0.03 -0.16
N TYR A 262 22.14 -0.22 0.99
CA TYR A 262 22.16 0.77 2.06
C TYR A 262 23.60 1.15 2.39
N THR A 263 23.80 2.42 2.77
CA THR A 263 25.12 2.88 3.25
C THR A 263 25.14 2.81 4.76
N ASN A 264 26.32 2.56 5.34
CA ASN A 264 26.52 2.52 6.81
C ASN A 264 25.54 1.57 7.51
N ASP A 265 25.29 0.41 6.91
CA ASP A 265 24.39 -0.61 7.42
C ASP A 265 25.09 -1.67 8.29
N ASP A 266 26.42 -1.63 8.42
CA ASP A 266 27.19 -2.43 9.36
C ASP A 266 27.16 -1.87 10.79
N ASN A 267 26.76 -0.62 10.96
CA ASN A 267 26.76 0.04 12.26
C ASN A 267 25.47 -0.25 13.01
N LEU A 268 25.60 -1.02 14.08
CA LEU A 268 24.58 -1.26 15.07
C LEU A 268 24.23 0.05 15.79
N ASN A 269 23.34 0.85 15.24
CA ASN A 269 22.93 2.09 15.87
C ASN A 269 21.86 1.84 16.93
N THR A 270 22.29 1.69 18.18
CA THR A 270 21.42 1.45 19.35
C THR A 270 20.54 2.64 19.72
N GLU A 271 20.73 3.79 19.10
CA GLU A 271 20.03 5.03 19.46
C GLU A 271 18.90 5.42 18.50
N SER A 272 18.57 4.62 17.49
CA SER A 272 17.48 4.99 16.62
C SER A 272 16.17 5.01 17.39
N GLU A 273 15.56 6.20 17.51
CA GLU A 273 14.19 6.39 18.01
C GLU A 273 13.12 5.72 17.11
N VAL A 274 13.53 5.06 16.06
CA VAL A 274 12.67 4.17 15.32
C VAL A 274 12.46 2.96 16.24
N VAL A 275 11.48 3.10 17.11
CA VAL A 275 10.99 2.03 17.97
C VAL A 275 10.43 0.96 17.04
N PHE A 276 11.32 0.14 16.54
CA PHE A 276 10.95 -1.10 15.91
C PHE A 276 10.27 -1.95 16.97
N ASN A 277 9.19 -2.52 16.61
CA ASN A 277 8.55 -3.51 17.45
C ASN A 277 9.58 -4.65 17.63
N PRO A 278 10.16 -4.86 18.81
CA PRO A 278 11.16 -5.89 19.05
C PRO A 278 10.62 -7.31 18.79
N SER A 279 9.33 -7.41 18.53
CA SER A 279 8.64 -8.63 18.15
C SER A 279 8.85 -9.05 16.68
N VAL A 280 9.68 -8.37 15.92
CA VAL A 280 9.91 -8.69 14.51
C VAL A 280 11.33 -9.22 14.35
N ILE A 281 11.47 -10.50 14.08
CA ILE A 281 12.76 -11.14 13.79
C ILE A 281 13.44 -10.42 12.63
N GLY A 282 14.74 -10.17 12.74
CA GLY A 282 15.50 -9.38 11.79
C GLY A 282 15.37 -7.87 12.02
N ASN A 283 14.66 -7.48 13.06
CA ASN A 283 14.75 -6.17 13.63
C ASN A 283 15.69 -6.24 14.82
N ASP A 284 16.93 -6.26 14.56
CA ASP A 284 17.89 -5.89 15.54
C ASP A 284 17.59 -4.46 16.02
N ALA A 285 17.98 -4.10 17.21
CA ALA A 285 17.80 -2.76 17.76
C ALA A 285 18.49 -1.64 16.93
N THR A 286 18.91 -1.95 15.73
CA THR A 286 19.81 -1.18 14.89
C THR A 286 19.17 -0.71 13.58
N GLY A 287 17.97 -1.17 13.26
CA GLY A 287 17.30 -0.84 12.01
C GLY A 287 17.81 -1.66 10.84
N ILE A 288 18.30 -1.01 9.79
CA ILE A 288 18.78 -1.65 8.58
C ILE A 288 20.21 -2.08 8.77
N ASN A 289 20.47 -3.37 8.59
CA ASN A 289 21.77 -3.97 8.78
C ASN A 289 22.01 -5.05 7.71
N ASP A 290 23.18 -5.04 7.06
CA ASP A 290 23.61 -6.01 6.06
C ASP A 290 22.51 -6.34 5.03
N LEU A 291 22.05 -5.33 4.30
CA LEU A 291 20.90 -5.45 3.41
C LEU A 291 21.23 -4.92 2.00
N SER A 292 21.44 -5.85 1.08
CA SER A 292 21.59 -5.57 -0.36
C SER A 292 20.63 -6.45 -1.15
N LEU A 293 19.58 -5.85 -1.70
CA LEU A 293 18.47 -6.58 -2.29
C LEU A 293 18.51 -6.60 -3.82
N ILE A 294 18.29 -7.79 -4.37
CA ILE A 294 17.81 -7.97 -5.74
C ILE A 294 16.33 -8.30 -5.68
N GLU A 295 15.49 -7.56 -6.45
CA GLU A 295 14.04 -7.78 -6.50
C GLU A 295 13.56 -7.90 -7.96
N ILE A 296 12.64 -8.84 -8.21
CA ILE A 296 12.06 -9.11 -9.53
C ILE A 296 10.53 -9.18 -9.42
N PRO A 297 9.84 -8.03 -9.38
CA PRO A 297 8.38 -7.99 -9.45
C PRO A 297 7.87 -8.25 -10.86
N ALA A 298 6.75 -8.97 -10.98
CA ALA A 298 6.13 -9.26 -12.28
C ALA A 298 4.59 -9.21 -12.20
N ASP A 299 3.96 -8.77 -13.29
CA ASP A 299 2.52 -8.81 -13.53
C ASP A 299 2.23 -9.27 -14.95
N TYR A 300 1.39 -10.28 -15.10
CA TYR A 300 0.75 -10.65 -16.35
C TYR A 300 -0.75 -10.37 -16.26
N LYS A 301 -1.29 -9.59 -17.20
CA LYS A 301 -2.70 -9.20 -17.21
C LYS A 301 -3.33 -9.58 -18.54
N MET A 302 -4.54 -10.15 -18.49
CA MET A 302 -5.30 -10.52 -19.66
C MET A 302 -6.81 -10.37 -19.44
N MET A 303 -7.57 -10.28 -20.52
CA MET A 303 -9.02 -10.45 -20.50
C MET A 303 -9.35 -11.93 -20.72
N VAL A 304 -10.09 -12.51 -19.79
CA VAL A 304 -10.56 -13.90 -19.90
C VAL A 304 -11.78 -13.96 -20.81
N LYS A 305 -12.70 -13.01 -20.63
CA LYS A 305 -13.88 -12.77 -21.46
C LYS A 305 -14.31 -11.32 -21.34
N PRO A 306 -15.17 -10.79 -22.23
CA PRO A 306 -15.68 -9.44 -22.09
C PRO A 306 -16.21 -9.18 -20.65
N GLY A 307 -15.71 -8.13 -20.01
CA GLY A 307 -16.06 -7.75 -18.65
C GLY A 307 -15.36 -8.54 -17.53
N LEU A 308 -14.52 -9.51 -17.84
CA LEU A 308 -13.74 -10.25 -16.84
C LEU A 308 -12.25 -10.24 -17.17
N GLY A 309 -11.48 -9.50 -16.37
CA GLY A 309 -10.03 -9.49 -16.42
C GLY A 309 -9.41 -10.47 -15.42
N MET A 310 -8.22 -10.96 -15.75
CA MET A 310 -7.37 -11.77 -14.88
C MET A 310 -5.97 -11.15 -14.80
N LYS A 311 -5.38 -11.25 -13.63
CA LYS A 311 -3.98 -10.89 -13.37
C LYS A 311 -3.29 -12.05 -12.67
N VAL A 312 -2.13 -12.47 -13.19
CA VAL A 312 -1.15 -13.27 -12.43
C VAL A 312 -0.03 -12.34 -12.03
N PHE A 313 0.38 -12.41 -10.79
CA PHE A 313 1.44 -11.53 -10.28
C PHE A 313 2.36 -12.28 -9.35
N GLY A 314 3.58 -11.80 -9.24
CA GLY A 314 4.57 -12.35 -8.34
C GLY A 314 5.64 -11.34 -8.01
N ASP A 315 6.48 -11.73 -7.07
CA ASP A 315 7.67 -11.01 -6.67
C ASP A 315 8.67 -12.00 -6.12
N TYR A 316 9.94 -11.72 -6.36
CA TYR A 316 11.05 -12.45 -5.76
C TYR A 316 12.07 -11.42 -5.26
N ALA A 317 12.49 -11.56 -4.02
CA ALA A 317 13.54 -10.75 -3.43
C ALA A 317 14.63 -11.65 -2.84
N TYR A 318 15.86 -11.24 -2.96
CA TYR A 318 17.02 -11.93 -2.42
C TYR A 318 17.97 -10.92 -1.79
N ASN A 319 18.34 -11.15 -0.54
CA ASN A 319 19.37 -10.38 0.16
C ASN A 319 20.72 -11.02 -0.07
N ILE A 320 21.62 -10.29 -0.74
CA ILE A 320 22.98 -10.76 -1.05
C ILE A 320 23.81 -10.88 0.25
N ASP A 321 23.58 -9.96 1.19
CA ASP A 321 24.32 -9.85 2.46
C ASP A 321 23.60 -10.58 3.60
N GLY A 322 22.65 -11.47 3.27
CA GLY A 322 21.81 -12.16 4.27
C GLY A 322 22.61 -13.04 5.24
N ASP A 323 23.74 -13.61 4.81
CA ASP A 323 24.62 -14.37 5.70
C ASP A 323 25.30 -13.49 6.74
N ASP A 324 25.71 -12.29 6.37
CA ASP A 324 26.32 -11.33 7.27
C ASP A 324 25.29 -10.76 8.23
N ARG A 325 24.05 -10.47 7.74
CA ARG A 325 22.90 -10.12 8.56
C ARG A 325 22.58 -11.21 9.61
N ARG A 326 22.63 -12.48 9.21
CA ARG A 326 22.46 -13.62 10.13
C ARG A 326 23.57 -13.68 11.19
N LYS A 327 24.82 -13.48 10.81
CA LYS A 327 25.97 -13.44 11.74
C LYS A 327 25.82 -12.28 12.72
N ALA A 328 25.45 -11.09 12.24
CA ALA A 328 25.19 -9.93 13.09
C ALA A 328 24.09 -10.22 14.12
N TRP A 329 23.00 -10.85 13.71
CA TRP A 329 21.91 -11.29 14.61
C TRP A 329 22.40 -12.26 15.70
N ILE A 330 23.18 -13.28 15.31
CA ILE A 330 23.76 -14.26 16.26
C ILE A 330 24.70 -13.55 17.24
N ASN A 331 25.55 -12.65 16.76
CA ASN A 331 26.54 -11.93 17.56
C ASN A 331 25.91 -10.93 18.53
N SER A 332 24.73 -10.38 18.20
CA SER A 332 23.99 -9.49 19.09
C SER A 332 23.46 -10.17 20.35
N GLY A 333 23.43 -11.51 20.35
CA GLY A 333 22.89 -12.31 21.46
C GLY A 333 21.35 -12.29 21.54
N ALA A 334 20.68 -11.52 20.71
CA ALA A 334 19.22 -11.38 20.73
C ALA A 334 18.47 -12.67 20.39
N GLY A 335 19.07 -13.52 19.56
CA GLY A 335 18.50 -14.80 19.12
C GLY A 335 18.91 -16.03 19.95
N GLY A 336 19.58 -15.88 21.08
CA GLY A 336 20.02 -17.03 21.90
C GLY A 336 21.05 -17.94 21.19
N ASN A 337 21.90 -17.38 20.35
CA ASN A 337 22.91 -18.09 19.53
C ASN A 337 22.35 -19.05 18.46
N ASN A 338 21.05 -19.03 18.20
CA ASN A 338 20.44 -19.85 17.18
C ASN A 338 19.90 -18.99 16.03
N GLY A 339 20.74 -18.76 15.02
CA GLY A 339 20.39 -17.97 13.84
C GLY A 339 19.52 -18.70 12.81
N GLY A 340 19.10 -19.94 13.11
CA GLY A 340 18.33 -20.74 12.14
C GLY A 340 19.03 -21.02 10.81
N ALA A 341 18.24 -21.32 9.79
CA ALA A 341 18.72 -21.53 8.43
C ALA A 341 19.08 -20.20 7.74
N ASP A 342 19.95 -20.28 6.72
CA ASP A 342 20.27 -19.17 5.83
C ASP A 342 19.05 -18.92 4.92
N ASP A 343 18.12 -18.07 5.38
CA ASP A 343 16.88 -17.79 4.66
C ASP A 343 16.87 -16.34 4.15
N ASN A 344 17.62 -16.14 3.07
CA ASN A 344 17.92 -14.85 2.46
C ASN A 344 16.93 -14.46 1.36
N SER A 345 15.90 -15.27 1.11
CA SER A 345 14.97 -15.08 0.02
C SER A 345 13.53 -14.85 0.48
N ALA A 346 12.81 -14.09 -0.31
CA ALA A 346 11.38 -13.94 -0.17
C ALA A 346 10.71 -14.09 -1.54
N PHE A 347 9.54 -14.71 -1.59
CA PHE A 347 8.76 -14.79 -2.81
C PHE A 347 7.26 -14.67 -2.57
N MET A 348 6.58 -14.19 -3.58
CA MET A 348 5.13 -14.05 -3.63
C MET A 348 4.62 -14.49 -4.99
N ILE A 349 3.50 -15.21 -5.01
CA ILE A 349 2.77 -15.53 -6.24
C ILE A 349 1.27 -15.41 -5.99
N GLY A 350 0.54 -14.84 -6.93
CA GLY A 350 -0.88 -14.64 -6.79
C GLY A 350 -1.64 -14.52 -8.09
N VAL A 351 -2.96 -14.65 -7.97
CA VAL A 351 -3.91 -14.46 -9.05
C VAL A 351 -4.99 -13.48 -8.63
N GLY A 352 -5.43 -12.67 -9.56
CA GLY A 352 -6.53 -11.74 -9.35
C GLY A 352 -7.53 -11.80 -10.48
N PHE A 353 -8.80 -11.55 -10.14
CA PHE A 353 -9.90 -11.42 -11.09
C PHE A 353 -10.67 -10.13 -10.80
N GLY A 354 -11.34 -9.59 -11.82
CA GLY A 354 -12.20 -8.44 -11.64
C GLY A 354 -12.97 -8.06 -12.90
N SER A 355 -14.08 -7.37 -12.68
CA SER A 355 -14.89 -6.77 -13.75
C SER A 355 -14.22 -5.56 -14.36
N TYR A 356 -13.18 -5.04 -13.71
CA TYR A 356 -12.60 -3.76 -14.00
C TYR A 356 -11.47 -3.83 -15.03
N LYS A 357 -11.44 -2.84 -15.92
CA LYS A 357 -10.46 -2.74 -17.03
C LYS A 357 -8.99 -2.60 -16.57
N ASP A 358 -8.72 -2.31 -15.30
CA ASP A 358 -7.36 -2.23 -14.76
C ASP A 358 -6.58 -3.54 -14.85
N PHE A 359 -7.28 -4.67 -14.85
CA PHE A 359 -6.63 -5.96 -15.08
C PHE A 359 -6.11 -6.10 -16.52
N ILE A 360 -6.56 -5.27 -17.43
CA ILE A 360 -6.28 -5.33 -18.88
C ILE A 360 -5.32 -4.22 -19.28
N ALA A 361 -4.34 -3.84 -18.57
CA ALA A 361 -3.32 -2.91 -19.06
C ALA A 361 -3.78 -1.50 -19.51
N LEU A 362 -5.04 -1.20 -19.49
CA LEU A 362 -5.58 0.11 -19.87
C LEU A 362 -5.91 0.91 -18.62
N ASP A 363 -4.89 1.34 -17.93
CA ASP A 363 -4.90 1.98 -16.60
C ASP A 363 -5.66 3.33 -16.53
N LYS A 364 -6.58 3.62 -17.43
CA LYS A 364 -7.22 4.93 -17.52
C LYS A 364 -8.72 4.94 -17.24
N GLY A 365 -9.34 3.78 -17.00
CA GLY A 365 -10.75 3.74 -16.64
C GLY A 365 -10.97 4.10 -15.17
N LYS A 366 -11.89 4.99 -14.88
CA LYS A 366 -12.37 5.19 -13.51
C LYS A 366 -13.22 3.99 -13.13
N GLN A 367 -13.01 3.44 -11.92
CA GLN A 367 -13.88 2.42 -11.36
C GLN A 367 -15.27 2.99 -11.19
N LYS A 368 -16.29 2.22 -11.56
CA LYS A 368 -17.69 2.60 -11.47
C LYS A 368 -18.43 1.73 -10.47
N LYS A 369 -19.58 2.17 -10.05
CA LYS A 369 -20.53 1.39 -9.26
C LYS A 369 -20.71 -0.01 -9.85
N GLY A 370 -20.66 -1.03 -9.00
CA GLY A 370 -20.76 -2.43 -9.40
C GLY A 370 -19.45 -3.09 -9.82
N ASP A 371 -18.38 -2.33 -10.04
CA ASP A 371 -17.07 -2.91 -10.33
C ASP A 371 -16.51 -3.64 -9.11
N TRP A 372 -15.88 -4.77 -9.37
CA TRP A 372 -15.27 -5.59 -8.33
C TRP A 372 -13.91 -6.13 -8.75
N LYS A 373 -13.10 -6.49 -7.78
CA LYS A 373 -11.87 -7.26 -7.96
C LYS A 373 -11.54 -8.06 -6.72
N GLY A 374 -10.88 -9.19 -6.91
CA GLY A 374 -10.31 -10.01 -5.85
C GLY A 374 -8.90 -10.46 -6.22
N ASN A 375 -8.00 -10.52 -5.26
CA ASN A 375 -6.66 -11.06 -5.40
C ASN A 375 -6.44 -12.08 -4.30
N LEU A 376 -5.91 -13.23 -4.66
CA LEU A 376 -5.43 -14.26 -3.76
C LEU A 376 -3.96 -14.47 -4.03
N TRP A 377 -3.14 -14.55 -2.99
CA TRP A 377 -1.71 -14.85 -3.13
C TRP A 377 -1.19 -15.68 -1.98
N TYR A 378 -0.12 -16.36 -2.24
CA TYR A 378 0.76 -16.96 -1.26
C TYR A 378 2.05 -16.17 -1.22
N GLN A 379 2.64 -16.01 -0.05
CA GLN A 379 4.00 -15.49 0.13
C GLN A 379 4.76 -16.28 1.18
N GLN A 380 6.07 -16.30 1.01
CA GLN A 380 7.03 -16.75 2.00
C GLN A 380 8.13 -15.71 2.10
N VAL A 381 8.40 -15.26 3.29
CA VAL A 381 9.40 -14.22 3.56
C VAL A 381 10.43 -14.80 4.52
N GLY A 382 11.65 -14.96 4.05
CA GLY A 382 12.75 -15.46 4.84
C GLY A 382 13.18 -14.49 5.92
N THR A 383 13.83 -15.00 6.94
CA THR A 383 14.25 -14.23 8.12
C THR A 383 15.16 -13.06 7.75
N TYR A 384 16.11 -13.31 6.86
CA TYR A 384 17.18 -12.35 6.50
C TYR A 384 16.99 -11.74 5.11
N SER A 385 15.79 -11.94 4.51
CA SER A 385 15.54 -11.63 3.11
C SER A 385 15.22 -10.17 2.83
N VAL A 386 14.48 -9.50 3.70
CA VAL A 386 14.00 -8.12 3.54
C VAL A 386 13.95 -7.41 4.89
N ASP A 387 13.86 -6.09 4.87
CA ASP A 387 13.69 -5.33 6.11
C ASP A 387 12.21 -5.37 6.57
N PRO A 388 11.93 -5.87 7.78
CA PRO A 388 10.58 -5.90 8.36
C PRO A 388 9.95 -4.51 8.47
N ASN A 389 10.75 -3.45 8.53
CA ASN A 389 10.24 -2.08 8.59
C ASN A 389 9.69 -1.59 7.26
N HIS A 390 10.07 -2.20 6.16
CA HIS A 390 9.62 -1.86 4.83
C HIS A 390 8.45 -2.71 4.34
N VAL A 391 8.25 -3.93 4.85
CA VAL A 391 7.15 -4.79 4.41
C VAL A 391 5.77 -4.31 4.90
N ASP A 392 4.71 -4.75 4.23
CA ASP A 392 3.31 -4.35 4.49
C ASP A 392 2.89 -4.61 5.94
N SER A 393 2.57 -3.55 6.66
CA SER A 393 2.09 -3.61 8.04
C SER A 393 0.61 -3.97 8.16
N ASP A 394 -0.14 -3.97 7.07
CA ASP A 394 -1.59 -4.16 7.07
C ASP A 394 -2.00 -5.64 7.08
N ILE A 395 -1.27 -6.55 6.42
CA ILE A 395 -1.67 -7.94 6.21
C ILE A 395 -0.92 -8.91 7.11
N PHE A 396 0.40 -8.93 7.05
CA PHE A 396 1.22 -9.83 7.84
C PHE A 396 1.98 -9.09 8.96
N ASP A 397 1.47 -7.90 9.35
CA ASP A 397 1.92 -7.12 10.50
C ASP A 397 3.42 -6.81 10.49
N SER A 398 3.98 -6.50 9.31
CA SER A 398 5.42 -6.22 9.12
C SER A 398 6.34 -7.39 9.49
N LYS A 399 5.92 -8.63 9.32
CA LYS A 399 6.72 -9.78 9.72
C LYS A 399 7.54 -10.35 8.58
N VAL A 400 8.78 -10.69 8.90
CA VAL A 400 9.64 -11.63 8.17
C VAL A 400 9.57 -13.00 8.86
N ASN A 401 10.28 -13.98 8.36
CA ASN A 401 10.20 -15.36 8.85
C ASN A 401 8.75 -15.89 8.88
N LEU A 402 7.98 -15.57 7.85
CA LEU A 402 6.56 -15.89 7.79
C LEU A 402 6.18 -16.37 6.39
N LYS A 403 5.33 -17.40 6.34
CA LYS A 403 4.69 -17.86 5.10
C LYS A 403 3.18 -17.89 5.28
N GLY A 404 2.43 -17.68 4.21
CA GLY A 404 0.97 -17.70 4.33
C GLY A 404 0.23 -17.26 3.09
N PHE A 405 -1.09 -17.31 3.21
CA PHE A 405 -2.03 -16.90 2.17
C PHE A 405 -2.73 -15.62 2.57
N ALA A 406 -3.01 -14.77 1.57
CA ALA A 406 -3.85 -13.63 1.78
C ALA A 406 -4.79 -13.39 0.60
N PHE A 407 -5.97 -12.88 0.93
CA PHE A 407 -7.00 -12.47 0.00
C PHE A 407 -7.36 -11.00 0.24
N LYS A 408 -7.47 -10.24 -0.85
CA LYS A 408 -8.03 -8.87 -0.82
C LYS A 408 -9.13 -8.74 -1.88
N GLY A 409 -10.35 -8.48 -1.43
CA GLY A 409 -11.52 -8.19 -2.27
C GLY A 409 -11.89 -6.71 -2.22
N GLN A 410 -12.46 -6.22 -3.32
CA GLN A 410 -13.00 -4.86 -3.42
C GLN A 410 -14.28 -4.88 -4.26
N TYR A 411 -15.27 -4.11 -3.82
CA TYR A 411 -16.50 -3.85 -4.54
C TYR A 411 -16.83 -2.36 -4.50
N MET A 412 -17.19 -1.78 -5.65
CA MET A 412 -17.59 -0.39 -5.75
C MET A 412 -19.09 -0.25 -5.45
N ILE A 413 -19.41 0.28 -4.26
CA ILE A 413 -20.79 0.56 -3.85
C ILE A 413 -21.33 1.73 -4.66
N GLU A 414 -20.48 2.74 -4.86
CA GLU A 414 -20.71 3.91 -5.71
C GLU A 414 -19.41 4.24 -6.47
N ASP A 415 -19.44 5.14 -7.43
CA ASP A 415 -18.28 5.49 -8.27
C ASP A 415 -17.04 5.94 -7.45
N ASN A 416 -17.29 6.49 -6.27
CA ASN A 416 -16.24 6.98 -5.36
C ASN A 416 -16.26 6.33 -3.98
N VAL A 417 -17.17 5.36 -3.72
CA VAL A 417 -17.28 4.61 -2.47
C VAL A 417 -17.00 3.14 -2.72
N LYS A 418 -16.03 2.60 -2.02
CA LYS A 418 -15.66 1.18 -2.13
C LYS A 418 -15.73 0.47 -0.79
N PHE A 419 -16.23 -0.74 -0.83
CA PHE A 419 -16.07 -1.73 0.22
C PHE A 419 -14.85 -2.59 -0.08
N ASN A 420 -14.04 -2.88 0.95
CA ASN A 420 -12.93 -3.82 0.83
C ASN A 420 -13.03 -4.85 1.94
N ILE A 421 -12.63 -6.07 1.62
CA ILE A 421 -12.42 -7.16 2.55
C ILE A 421 -11.00 -7.67 2.38
N ALA A 422 -10.34 -7.97 3.49
CA ALA A 422 -9.07 -8.68 3.48
C ALA A 422 -9.12 -9.83 4.49
N TYR A 423 -8.51 -10.93 4.12
CA TYR A 423 -8.25 -12.07 4.97
C TYR A 423 -6.80 -12.50 4.77
N ALA A 424 -6.13 -12.85 5.85
CA ALA A 424 -4.80 -13.45 5.79
C ALA A 424 -4.67 -14.53 6.83
N TYR A 425 -3.93 -15.56 6.49
CA TYR A 425 -3.45 -16.59 7.41
C TYR A 425 -1.96 -16.77 7.16
N GLY A 426 -1.17 -16.73 8.21
CA GLY A 426 0.27 -16.91 8.16
C GLY A 426 0.76 -17.79 9.32
N GLU A 427 1.86 -18.47 9.09
CA GLU A 427 2.58 -19.26 10.09
C GLU A 427 4.07 -18.97 9.99
N ILE A 428 4.78 -19.18 11.08
CA ILE A 428 6.24 -19.03 11.13
C ILE A 428 6.89 -19.97 10.12
N ASN A 429 7.93 -19.49 9.42
CA ASN A 429 8.64 -20.27 8.43
C ASN A 429 9.72 -21.16 9.08
N ASP A 430 10.57 -20.57 9.94
CA ASP A 430 11.60 -21.27 10.70
C ASP A 430 11.41 -21.04 12.21
N LYS A 431 10.99 -22.09 12.92
CA LYS A 431 10.77 -22.07 14.37
C LYS A 431 12.04 -21.98 15.21
N SER A 432 13.20 -22.21 14.60
CA SER A 432 14.48 -22.20 15.30
C SER A 432 15.05 -20.80 15.53
N VAL A 433 14.54 -19.80 14.81
CA VAL A 433 15.03 -18.42 14.88
C VAL A 433 14.27 -17.64 15.94
N GLY A 434 15.00 -17.11 16.93
CA GLY A 434 14.49 -16.12 17.89
C GLY A 434 13.41 -16.59 18.86
N CYS A 435 13.10 -17.91 18.88
CA CYS A 435 12.09 -18.48 19.75
C CYS A 435 12.75 -19.25 20.89
N THR A 436 13.02 -18.59 22.01
CA THR A 436 13.45 -19.31 23.24
C THR A 436 12.22 -19.71 24.02
N PRO A 437 11.89 -21.02 24.13
CA PRO A 437 10.79 -21.47 24.97
C PRO A 437 10.98 -21.01 26.41
N GLY A 438 9.99 -20.35 26.99
CA GLY A 438 9.97 -19.99 28.41
C GLY A 438 10.50 -18.59 28.76
N VAL A 439 10.93 -17.76 27.80
CA VAL A 439 11.18 -16.34 28.04
C VAL A 439 9.87 -15.58 27.94
N THR A 440 9.18 -15.49 29.06
CA THR A 440 8.00 -14.63 29.23
C THR A 440 8.47 -13.19 29.34
N GLY A 441 8.38 -12.41 28.29
CA GLY A 441 8.73 -11.00 28.40
C GLY A 441 8.45 -10.17 27.17
N ASP A 442 8.39 -10.77 25.99
CA ASP A 442 8.17 -10.00 24.78
C ASP A 442 7.19 -10.72 23.86
N THR A 443 5.95 -10.32 24.02
CA THR A 443 4.73 -10.91 23.47
C THR A 443 4.58 -10.80 21.96
N GLY A 444 5.66 -10.73 21.20
CA GLY A 444 5.55 -10.53 19.78
C GLY A 444 6.55 -11.26 18.91
N MET A 445 7.59 -11.85 19.46
CA MET A 445 8.67 -12.44 18.68
C MET A 445 8.33 -13.81 18.09
N CYS A 446 7.58 -14.62 18.80
CA CYS A 446 7.33 -16.02 18.44
C CYS A 446 5.86 -16.29 18.20
N ILE A 447 5.36 -15.81 17.09
CA ILE A 447 4.02 -16.16 16.63
C ILE A 447 4.11 -17.47 15.84
N ASP A 448 3.46 -18.53 16.33
CA ASP A 448 3.34 -19.79 15.60
C ASP A 448 2.43 -19.65 14.39
N SER A 449 1.28 -18.98 14.58
CA SER A 449 0.35 -18.66 13.50
C SER A 449 -0.40 -17.37 13.76
N MET A 450 -0.87 -16.74 12.69
CA MET A 450 -1.72 -15.57 12.78
C MET A 450 -2.83 -15.59 11.73
N ASP A 451 -3.95 -15.03 12.08
CA ASP A 451 -5.02 -14.75 11.13
C ASP A 451 -5.49 -13.29 11.26
N LEU A 452 -5.99 -12.76 10.15
CA LEU A 452 -6.45 -11.39 10.05
C LEU A 452 -7.71 -11.32 9.20
N ILE A 453 -8.71 -10.60 9.70
CA ILE A 453 -9.86 -10.16 8.92
C ILE A 453 -9.96 -8.64 8.98
N GLN A 454 -10.12 -7.99 7.83
CA GLN A 454 -10.36 -6.54 7.75
C GLN A 454 -11.57 -6.26 6.86
N LEU A 455 -12.43 -5.37 7.31
CA LEU A 455 -13.55 -4.82 6.55
C LEU A 455 -13.41 -3.31 6.50
N ASP A 456 -13.35 -2.75 5.29
CA ASP A 456 -13.15 -1.30 5.07
C ASP A 456 -14.28 -0.73 4.23
N VAL A 457 -14.71 0.48 4.58
CA VAL A 457 -15.42 1.37 3.66
C VAL A 457 -14.52 2.58 3.40
N THR A 458 -14.30 2.89 2.12
CA THR A 458 -13.44 4.01 1.72
C THR A 458 -14.18 4.90 0.73
N TYR A 459 -14.30 6.18 1.07
CA TYR A 459 -14.72 7.25 0.16
C TYR A 459 -13.48 7.93 -0.43
N LYS A 460 -13.50 8.19 -1.74
CA LYS A 460 -12.44 8.93 -2.45
C LYS A 460 -13.01 10.16 -3.15
N PHE A 461 -12.26 11.25 -3.16
CA PHE A 461 -12.61 12.50 -3.83
C PHE A 461 -11.42 13.13 -4.57
#